data_13973258f9f55967b64b31b883af0536
#
_entry.id   13973258f9f55967b64b31b883af0536
#
_cell.length_a   1.000
_cell.length_b   1.000
_cell.length_c   1.000
_cell.angle_alpha   90.00
_cell.angle_beta   90.00
_cell.angle_gamma   90.00
#
_symmetry.space_group_name_H-M   'P 1'
#
loop_
_entity.id
_entity.type
_entity.pdbx_description
1 polymer ?
#
loop_
_entity_poly.entity_id
_entity_poly.type
_entity_poly.pdbx_seq_one_letter_code
_entity_poly.pdbx_strand_id
1 'polypeptide(L)'
;MTKRIIATLLTLPLALSAAYAQETSGLPAVTVSGFGTLALTQTNSDAAQFVRPNQAAGAAKTARTGVDSNFGVQANSTLNSWLSATVQGLVRKDGEDDFGGELAWAFLKGKVNDNLSIRVGRMGLPVFLISDYRNVGYANTMLRPPAEVYAQVPLNSFDGIDATWQQSFGDTSVSAQLAFGRTHNPIATSTATVHVDGTSLVALNLVAEHGPLTLRFGRADGKLTVDDSPSLNTLLAGLRATGAGSKLATLSPLADELELKKKKASFTSVGLTLDWNNIVVQSEYAKRKTDSYVNDTNSWYAMAGYRIGKFLPYYNHSETKSAGHVANTVPAACPAGYPVACTPTLRALSAGVDTLSTPANQSTDTIGVRWDFAPSLALKAQIDRVRPKDGAGLLVKPQPGFTGPVTVGAIALDFVF
;
A
#
# COMPACT_ATOMS: atom_id res chain seq x y z
N MET A 1 32.76 10.88 11.13
CA MET A 1 32.47 11.42 9.77
C MET A 1 30.98 11.73 9.52
N THR A 2 30.18 11.91 10.56
CA THR A 2 28.70 11.94 10.48
C THR A 2 28.07 13.34 10.62
N LYS A 3 28.84 14.40 10.83
CA LYS A 3 28.29 15.75 11.06
C LYS A 3 28.17 16.66 9.83
N ARG A 4 28.67 16.26 8.66
CA ARG A 4 28.63 17.10 7.45
C ARG A 4 27.47 16.80 6.49
N ILE A 5 26.78 15.68 6.64
CA ILE A 5 25.70 15.26 5.70
C ILE A 5 24.35 15.95 6.00
N ILE A 6 24.10 16.33 7.27
CA ILE A 6 22.82 16.93 7.68
C ILE A 6 22.66 18.38 7.20
N ALA A 7 23.76 19.13 7.09
CA ALA A 7 23.71 20.52 6.65
C ALA A 7 23.43 20.67 5.14
N THR A 8 23.82 19.69 4.32
CA THR A 8 23.68 19.74 2.86
C THR A 8 22.25 19.38 2.39
N LEU A 9 21.51 18.57 3.19
CA LEU A 9 20.13 18.18 2.90
C LEU A 9 19.11 19.29 3.19
N LEU A 10 19.42 20.22 4.09
CA LEU A 10 18.54 21.34 4.45
C LEU A 10 18.58 22.50 3.43
N THR A 11 19.59 22.57 2.59
CA THR A 11 19.75 23.62 1.56
C THR A 11 19.22 23.22 0.18
N LEU A 12 18.93 21.94 -0.04
CA LEU A 12 18.47 21.42 -1.34
C LEU A 12 17.11 22.00 -1.80
N PRO A 13 16.10 22.20 -0.93
CA PRO A 13 14.81 22.76 -1.37
C PRO A 13 14.89 24.21 -1.84
N LEU A 14 15.83 24.99 -1.33
CA LEU A 14 16.02 26.41 -1.71
C LEU A 14 16.78 26.58 -3.03
N ALA A 15 17.57 25.61 -3.44
CA ALA A 15 18.34 25.67 -4.67
C ALA A 15 17.55 25.22 -5.91
N LEU A 16 16.53 24.35 -5.75
CA LEU A 16 15.72 23.83 -6.84
C LEU A 16 14.68 24.82 -7.36
N SER A 17 14.21 25.76 -6.52
CA SER A 17 13.27 26.80 -6.95
C SER A 17 13.89 27.89 -7.84
N ALA A 18 15.21 27.95 -7.98
CA ALA A 18 15.93 28.95 -8.79
C ALA A 18 16.27 28.47 -10.24
N ALA A 19 15.97 27.21 -10.60
CA ALA A 19 16.39 26.63 -11.88
C ALA A 19 15.35 26.81 -13.02
N TYR A 20 14.39 27.71 -12.90
CA TYR A 20 13.22 27.80 -13.79
C TYR A 20 13.12 29.07 -14.61
N ALA A 21 14.14 29.48 -15.30
CA ALA A 21 13.99 30.48 -16.35
C ALA A 21 15.06 30.29 -17.42
N GLN A 22 14.93 29.26 -18.22
CA GLN A 22 15.57 29.26 -19.54
C GLN A 22 14.51 28.89 -20.57
N GLU A 23 13.87 29.92 -21.13
CA GLU A 23 13.14 29.82 -22.39
C GLU A 23 14.12 29.41 -23.48
N THR A 24 14.27 28.11 -23.70
CA THR A 24 14.85 27.61 -24.94
C THR A 24 13.71 27.54 -25.96
N SER A 25 13.74 28.49 -26.89
CA SER A 25 12.82 28.60 -28.02
C SER A 25 12.63 27.24 -28.72
N GLY A 26 11.41 26.70 -28.65
CA GLY A 26 10.97 25.55 -29.44
C GLY A 26 10.64 24.26 -28.71
N LEU A 27 11.00 24.11 -27.43
CA LEU A 27 10.61 22.93 -26.62
C LEU A 27 9.43 23.29 -25.68
N PRO A 28 8.49 22.33 -25.41
CA PRO A 28 7.43 22.54 -24.45
C PRO A 28 8.00 22.83 -23.06
N ALA A 29 7.41 23.78 -22.33
CA ALA A 29 7.81 24.12 -20.97
C ALA A 29 7.64 22.89 -20.05
N VAL A 30 8.66 22.60 -19.24
CA VAL A 30 8.64 21.54 -18.25
C VAL A 30 8.52 22.15 -16.85
N THR A 31 7.49 21.77 -16.12
CA THR A 31 7.33 22.13 -14.71
C THR A 31 7.80 20.94 -13.85
N VAL A 32 8.69 21.19 -12.92
CA VAL A 32 9.14 20.18 -11.96
C VAL A 32 8.60 20.54 -10.59
N SER A 33 8.11 19.54 -9.87
CA SER A 33 7.65 19.62 -8.50
C SER A 33 8.14 18.39 -7.73
N GLY A 34 8.14 18.46 -6.42
CA GLY A 34 8.56 17.32 -5.63
C GLY A 34 7.99 17.32 -4.23
N PHE A 35 8.19 16.20 -3.56
CA PHE A 35 7.77 16.00 -2.19
C PHE A 35 8.73 15.07 -1.47
N GLY A 36 8.72 15.14 -0.14
CA GLY A 36 9.47 14.17 0.65
C GLY A 36 9.01 14.13 2.09
N THR A 37 9.39 13.06 2.73
CA THR A 37 9.23 12.83 4.15
C THR A 37 10.56 12.35 4.73
N LEU A 38 11.06 13.03 5.75
CA LEU A 38 12.18 12.58 6.57
C LEU A 38 11.63 12.13 7.92
N ALA A 39 11.73 10.87 8.25
CA ALA A 39 11.11 10.32 9.44
C ALA A 39 12.07 9.48 10.29
N LEU A 40 11.74 9.39 11.58
CA LEU A 40 12.36 8.50 12.54
C LEU A 40 11.25 7.69 13.22
N THR A 41 11.32 6.37 13.15
CA THR A 41 10.32 5.44 13.68
C THR A 41 10.98 4.44 14.61
N GLN A 42 10.36 4.19 15.77
CA GLN A 42 10.83 3.28 16.80
C GLN A 42 9.66 2.53 17.42
N THR A 43 9.90 1.32 17.91
CA THR A 43 8.89 0.58 18.70
C THR A 43 9.39 0.26 20.10
N ASN A 44 8.47 -0.20 20.96
CA ASN A 44 8.80 -0.65 22.31
C ASN A 44 9.22 -2.13 22.38
N SER A 45 9.35 -2.82 21.24
CA SER A 45 9.58 -4.28 21.19
C SER A 45 10.61 -4.67 20.14
N ASP A 46 11.45 -5.66 20.45
CA ASP A 46 12.28 -6.36 19.46
C ASP A 46 11.67 -7.69 19.01
N ALA A 47 10.53 -8.07 19.59
CA ALA A 47 9.88 -9.36 19.31
C ALA A 47 9.13 -9.39 17.96
N ALA A 48 8.88 -8.22 17.33
CA ALA A 48 8.39 -8.09 15.98
C ALA A 48 8.74 -6.69 15.45
N GLN A 49 8.75 -6.50 14.12
CA GLN A 49 9.11 -5.24 13.49
C GLN A 49 7.89 -4.58 12.85
N PHE A 50 7.78 -3.27 13.02
CA PHE A 50 6.77 -2.46 12.35
C PHE A 50 7.29 -1.99 10.99
N VAL A 51 6.51 -2.22 9.94
CA VAL A 51 6.84 -1.87 8.54
C VAL A 51 5.70 -1.11 7.86
N ARG A 52 6.02 -0.41 6.80
CA ARG A 52 5.02 -0.04 5.78
C ARG A 52 4.87 -1.17 4.75
N PRO A 53 3.76 -1.20 3.99
CA PRO A 53 3.58 -2.18 2.92
C PRO A 53 4.80 -2.25 1.98
N ASN A 54 5.20 -3.45 1.60
CA ASN A 54 6.32 -3.77 0.70
C ASN A 54 7.72 -3.45 1.25
N GLN A 55 7.90 -3.40 2.56
CA GLN A 55 9.22 -3.32 3.19
C GLN A 55 9.62 -4.68 3.80
N ALA A 56 10.87 -5.09 3.57
CA ALA A 56 11.42 -6.35 4.09
C ALA A 56 11.79 -6.27 5.58
N ALA A 57 12.08 -5.08 6.10
CA ALA A 57 12.44 -4.85 7.49
C ALA A 57 11.95 -3.49 7.98
N GLY A 58 11.65 -3.41 9.25
CA GLY A 58 11.05 -2.24 9.88
C GLY A 58 11.69 -1.81 11.19
N ALA A 59 10.97 -0.97 11.93
CA ALA A 59 11.38 -0.48 13.23
C ALA A 59 11.17 -1.53 14.32
N ALA A 60 12.10 -1.57 15.24
CA ALA A 60 12.08 -2.31 16.50
C ALA A 60 12.41 -1.33 17.64
N LYS A 61 13.00 -1.76 18.76
CA LYS A 61 13.52 -0.84 19.80
C LYS A 61 14.63 0.07 19.28
N THR A 62 15.35 -0.34 18.26
CA THR A 62 16.29 0.53 17.55
C THR A 62 15.51 1.40 16.57
N ALA A 63 15.66 2.71 16.68
CA ALA A 63 15.02 3.67 15.80
C ALA A 63 15.55 3.56 14.35
N ARG A 64 14.66 3.67 13.36
CA ARG A 64 14.99 3.61 11.94
C ARG A 64 14.43 4.82 11.18
N THR A 65 15.22 5.35 10.27
CA THR A 65 14.80 6.44 9.39
C THR A 65 14.04 5.96 8.15
N GLY A 66 14.27 4.69 7.71
CA GLY A 66 13.77 4.20 6.43
C GLY A 66 12.30 3.79 6.41
N VAL A 67 11.61 3.63 7.57
CA VAL A 67 10.22 3.13 7.58
C VAL A 67 9.27 4.10 6.87
N ASP A 68 9.31 5.38 7.21
CA ASP A 68 8.38 6.39 6.68
C ASP A 68 9.04 7.40 5.74
N SER A 69 10.39 7.41 5.63
CA SER A 69 11.08 8.33 4.74
C SER A 69 10.90 7.97 3.28
N ASN A 70 10.61 8.98 2.47
CA ASN A 70 10.53 8.88 1.01
C ASN A 70 10.90 10.21 0.36
N PHE A 71 11.17 10.17 -0.94
CA PHE A 71 11.40 11.36 -1.75
C PHE A 71 10.88 11.12 -3.17
N GLY A 72 10.06 12.04 -3.68
CA GLY A 72 9.49 11.98 -5.02
C GLY A 72 9.73 13.24 -5.81
N VAL A 73 9.99 13.09 -7.11
CA VAL A 73 10.10 14.18 -8.07
C VAL A 73 9.18 13.92 -9.25
N GLN A 74 8.44 14.92 -9.67
CA GLN A 74 7.53 14.87 -10.79
C GLN A 74 7.87 15.97 -11.81
N ALA A 75 7.93 15.58 -13.08
CA ALA A 75 8.04 16.48 -14.22
C ALA A 75 6.74 16.43 -15.03
N ASN A 76 6.19 17.59 -15.35
CA ASN A 76 5.02 17.76 -16.20
C ASN A 76 5.39 18.63 -17.39
N SER A 77 4.90 18.27 -18.57
CA SER A 77 5.07 19.07 -19.79
C SER A 77 3.76 19.15 -20.56
N THR A 78 3.35 20.37 -20.93
CA THR A 78 2.23 20.60 -21.84
C THR A 78 2.76 20.63 -23.26
N LEU A 79 2.56 19.56 -24.01
CA LEU A 79 3.08 19.38 -25.35
C LEU A 79 2.31 20.24 -26.37
N ASN A 80 0.98 20.38 -26.18
CA ASN A 80 0.10 21.25 -26.94
C ASN A 80 -1.23 21.47 -26.19
N SER A 81 -2.22 22.11 -26.80
CA SER A 81 -3.50 22.48 -26.17
C SER A 81 -4.33 21.30 -25.64
N TRP A 82 -4.10 20.09 -26.14
CA TRP A 82 -4.86 18.88 -25.75
C TRP A 82 -3.99 17.75 -25.19
N LEU A 83 -2.67 17.80 -25.29
CA LEU A 83 -1.75 16.73 -24.89
C LEU A 83 -0.73 17.21 -23.86
N SER A 84 -0.57 16.45 -22.79
CA SER A 84 0.46 16.64 -21.76
C SER A 84 1.14 15.33 -21.41
N ALA A 85 2.33 15.41 -20.84
CA ALA A 85 3.12 14.28 -20.35
C ALA A 85 3.45 14.48 -18.87
N THR A 86 3.44 13.40 -18.10
CA THR A 86 3.83 13.37 -16.68
C THR A 86 4.77 12.20 -16.43
N VAL A 87 5.87 12.47 -15.72
CA VAL A 87 6.80 11.45 -15.22
C VAL A 87 7.04 11.73 -13.74
N GLN A 88 6.93 10.68 -12.88
CA GLN A 88 7.21 10.77 -11.45
C GLN A 88 8.13 9.62 -11.02
N GLY A 89 9.26 9.97 -10.43
CA GLY A 89 10.15 9.05 -9.72
C GLY A 89 9.92 9.11 -8.22
N LEU A 90 10.04 7.98 -7.54
CA LEU A 90 9.91 7.85 -6.09
C LEU A 90 11.06 7.02 -5.54
N VAL A 91 11.67 7.47 -4.44
CA VAL A 91 12.68 6.74 -3.68
C VAL A 91 12.16 6.47 -2.27
N ARG A 92 12.20 5.22 -1.83
CA ARG A 92 11.79 4.76 -0.50
C ARG A 92 12.40 3.40 -0.17
N LYS A 93 12.32 2.96 1.07
CA LYS A 93 12.70 1.58 1.44
C LYS A 93 11.78 0.57 0.77
N ASP A 94 12.38 -0.49 0.27
CA ASP A 94 11.76 -1.54 -0.54
C ASP A 94 11.79 -2.92 0.13
N GLY A 95 11.54 -3.96 -0.66
CA GLY A 95 11.54 -5.35 -0.25
C GLY A 95 12.92 -5.95 0.04
N GLU A 96 14.02 -5.25 -0.23
CA GLU A 96 15.39 -5.68 0.05
C GLU A 96 16.01 -4.90 1.22
N ASP A 97 15.22 -4.04 1.87
CA ASP A 97 15.63 -3.14 2.95
C ASP A 97 16.64 -2.06 2.49
N ASP A 98 16.62 -1.73 1.20
CA ASP A 98 17.39 -0.66 0.61
C ASP A 98 16.53 0.52 0.15
N PHE A 99 17.12 1.71 -0.04
CA PHE A 99 16.44 2.81 -0.68
C PHE A 99 16.45 2.59 -2.19
N GLY A 100 15.37 1.95 -2.68
CA GLY A 100 15.14 1.69 -4.09
C GLY A 100 14.43 2.86 -4.79
N GLY A 101 14.83 3.10 -6.05
CA GLY A 101 14.12 4.04 -6.93
C GLY A 101 13.06 3.33 -7.76
N GLU A 102 11.85 3.88 -7.82
CA GLU A 102 10.78 3.36 -8.67
C GLU A 102 10.24 4.45 -9.61
N LEU A 103 9.89 4.06 -10.84
CA LEU A 103 9.10 4.88 -11.75
C LEU A 103 7.63 4.75 -11.32
N ALA A 104 7.15 5.70 -10.51
CA ALA A 104 5.81 5.65 -9.97
C ALA A 104 4.76 5.96 -11.05
N TRP A 105 5.00 7.00 -11.87
CA TRP A 105 4.13 7.41 -12.96
C TRP A 105 4.95 7.73 -14.22
N ALA A 106 4.41 7.37 -15.38
CA ALA A 106 4.93 7.78 -16.70
C ALA A 106 3.80 7.65 -17.71
N PHE A 107 3.08 8.75 -18.00
CA PHE A 107 1.93 8.71 -18.88
C PHE A 107 1.77 9.94 -19.75
N LEU A 108 1.08 9.77 -20.86
CA LEU A 108 0.51 10.84 -21.66
C LEU A 108 -0.95 11.04 -21.26
N LYS A 109 -1.39 12.31 -21.18
CA LYS A 109 -2.78 12.69 -20.94
C LYS A 109 -3.30 13.51 -22.11
N GLY A 110 -4.33 12.98 -22.78
CA GLY A 110 -5.08 13.67 -23.83
C GLY A 110 -6.38 14.26 -23.28
N LYS A 111 -6.64 15.53 -23.50
CA LYS A 111 -7.91 16.22 -23.25
C LYS A 111 -8.81 16.01 -24.47
N VAL A 112 -9.86 15.21 -24.34
CA VAL A 112 -10.83 14.95 -25.43
C VAL A 112 -11.79 16.16 -25.56
N ASN A 113 -12.28 16.64 -24.42
CA ASN A 113 -13.08 17.85 -24.27
C ASN A 113 -12.92 18.38 -22.83
N ASP A 114 -13.71 19.38 -22.44
CA ASP A 114 -13.58 20.00 -21.11
C ASP A 114 -13.91 19.05 -19.95
N ASN A 115 -14.71 18.02 -20.22
CA ASN A 115 -15.16 17.07 -19.21
C ASN A 115 -14.44 15.72 -19.27
N LEU A 116 -13.82 15.37 -20.40
CA LEU A 116 -13.26 14.03 -20.62
C LEU A 116 -11.78 14.09 -20.96
N SER A 117 -10.97 13.35 -20.22
CA SER A 117 -9.55 13.12 -20.51
C SER A 117 -9.21 11.63 -20.51
N ILE A 118 -8.22 11.25 -21.31
CA ILE A 118 -7.70 9.87 -21.40
C ILE A 118 -6.21 9.91 -21.06
N ARG A 119 -5.74 8.93 -20.27
CA ARG A 119 -4.32 8.72 -19.99
C ARG A 119 -3.88 7.37 -20.50
N VAL A 120 -2.62 7.31 -20.99
CA VAL A 120 -1.98 6.06 -21.44
C VAL A 120 -0.58 6.00 -20.88
N GLY A 121 -0.20 4.89 -20.25
CA GLY A 121 1.11 4.65 -19.68
C GLY A 121 1.05 4.03 -18.28
N ARG A 122 2.04 4.35 -17.44
CA ARG A 122 2.10 3.92 -16.04
C ARG A 122 1.42 4.94 -15.13
N MET A 123 0.46 4.49 -14.35
CA MET A 123 -0.38 5.34 -13.48
C MET A 123 -0.59 4.68 -12.13
N GLY A 124 -0.95 5.47 -11.10
CA GLY A 124 -1.38 4.96 -9.80
C GLY A 124 -2.69 4.18 -9.90
N LEU A 125 -2.81 3.08 -9.18
CA LEU A 125 -4.05 2.29 -9.14
C LEU A 125 -5.12 3.04 -8.32
N PRO A 126 -6.28 3.43 -8.93
CA PRO A 126 -7.24 4.34 -8.33
C PRO A 126 -8.25 3.60 -7.42
N VAL A 127 -7.80 2.93 -6.37
CA VAL A 127 -8.67 2.07 -5.53
C VAL A 127 -8.89 2.58 -4.11
N PHE A 128 -7.97 3.40 -3.56
CA PHE A 128 -8.06 3.94 -2.21
C PHE A 128 -8.49 5.40 -2.21
N LEU A 129 -9.01 5.88 -1.08
CA LEU A 129 -9.40 7.28 -0.87
C LEU A 129 -8.26 8.26 -1.24
N ILE A 130 -7.02 7.94 -0.89
CA ILE A 130 -5.84 8.78 -1.13
C ILE A 130 -4.86 8.16 -2.14
N SER A 131 -5.33 7.31 -3.09
CA SER A 131 -4.47 6.61 -4.07
C SER A 131 -3.44 7.52 -4.73
N ASP A 132 -3.86 8.72 -5.16
CA ASP A 132 -3.04 9.61 -5.97
C ASP A 132 -1.94 10.34 -5.16
N TYR A 133 -2.13 10.51 -3.84
CA TYR A 133 -1.21 11.25 -2.98
C TYR A 133 -0.78 10.49 -1.72
N ARG A 134 -0.97 9.16 -1.64
CA ARG A 134 -0.62 8.35 -0.47
C ARG A 134 0.85 8.43 -0.06
N ASN A 135 1.76 8.75 -1.01
CA ASN A 135 3.19 8.92 -0.76
C ASN A 135 3.58 10.37 -0.47
N VAL A 136 2.69 11.33 -0.69
CA VAL A 136 2.91 12.76 -0.41
C VAL A 136 2.55 13.02 1.05
N GLY A 137 3.53 12.91 1.95
CA GLY A 137 3.30 13.07 3.39
C GLY A 137 2.61 14.38 3.70
N TYR A 138 3.06 15.49 3.11
CA TYR A 138 2.49 16.82 3.31
C TYR A 138 0.98 16.91 3.00
N ALA A 139 0.47 16.15 2.02
CA ALA A 139 -0.95 16.12 1.66
C ALA A 139 -1.84 15.34 2.66
N ASN A 140 -1.23 14.55 3.55
CA ASN A 140 -1.94 13.70 4.50
C ASN A 140 -1.95 14.31 5.90
N THR A 141 -3.06 14.21 6.64
CA THR A 141 -3.13 14.60 8.06
C THR A 141 -2.28 13.67 8.92
N MET A 142 -2.50 12.38 8.82
CA MET A 142 -1.74 11.36 9.53
C MET A 142 -0.30 11.29 9.01
N LEU A 143 0.65 10.86 9.86
CA LEU A 143 2.04 10.66 9.48
C LEU A 143 2.14 9.58 8.37
N ARG A 144 1.33 8.54 8.46
CA ARG A 144 1.22 7.47 7.48
C ARG A 144 -0.23 7.02 7.29
N PRO A 145 -0.63 6.54 6.11
CA PRO A 145 -1.92 5.88 5.93
C PRO A 145 -2.02 4.61 6.80
N PRO A 146 -3.21 4.28 7.37
CA PRO A 146 -3.39 3.08 8.20
C PRO A 146 -3.08 1.79 7.43
N ALA A 147 -2.15 0.99 7.94
CA ALA A 147 -1.71 -0.24 7.28
C ALA A 147 -2.86 -1.25 7.12
N GLU A 148 -3.82 -1.26 8.05
CA GLU A 148 -4.99 -2.13 8.04
C GLU A 148 -5.79 -2.03 6.74
N VAL A 149 -5.87 -0.84 6.15
CA VAL A 149 -6.55 -0.62 4.86
C VAL A 149 -5.54 -0.62 3.70
N TYR A 150 -4.45 0.14 3.81
CA TYR A 150 -3.55 0.39 2.69
C TYR A 150 -2.58 -0.76 2.37
N ALA A 151 -2.40 -1.74 3.27
CA ALA A 151 -1.69 -2.99 2.98
C ALA A 151 -2.55 -4.04 2.26
N GLN A 152 -3.87 -3.83 2.10
CA GLN A 152 -4.75 -4.79 1.45
C GLN A 152 -4.48 -4.95 -0.06
N VAL A 153 -4.03 -3.87 -0.73
CA VAL A 153 -3.59 -3.89 -2.13
C VAL A 153 -2.20 -3.26 -2.20
N PRO A 154 -1.14 -4.06 -2.05
CA PRO A 154 0.24 -3.57 -2.07
C PRO A 154 0.74 -3.22 -3.49
N LEU A 155 -0.17 -3.11 -4.45
CA LEU A 155 0.11 -2.70 -5.82
C LEU A 155 0.16 -1.17 -5.91
N ASN A 156 1.27 -0.63 -6.40
CA ASN A 156 1.50 0.82 -6.43
C ASN A 156 1.02 1.46 -7.73
N SER A 157 1.20 0.76 -8.85
CA SER A 157 0.94 1.25 -10.20
C SER A 157 0.38 0.16 -11.10
N PHE A 158 -0.20 0.59 -12.21
CA PHE A 158 -0.57 -0.25 -13.34
C PHE A 158 -0.11 0.39 -14.64
N ASP A 159 0.15 -0.44 -15.65
CA ASP A 159 0.45 -0.04 -17.02
C ASP A 159 -0.80 -0.26 -17.88
N GLY A 160 -1.32 0.80 -18.50
CA GLY A 160 -2.57 0.69 -19.23
C GLY A 160 -3.11 2.01 -19.74
N ILE A 161 -4.44 2.07 -19.81
CA ILE A 161 -5.22 3.23 -20.24
C ILE A 161 -6.29 3.51 -19.20
N ASP A 162 -6.57 4.78 -18.96
CA ASP A 162 -7.78 5.20 -18.25
C ASP A 162 -8.48 6.38 -18.93
N ALA A 163 -9.75 6.52 -18.61
CA ALA A 163 -10.57 7.65 -18.99
C ALA A 163 -11.19 8.25 -17.73
N THR A 164 -11.09 9.56 -17.58
CA THR A 164 -11.70 10.32 -16.49
C THR A 164 -12.68 11.32 -17.06
N TRP A 165 -13.94 11.19 -16.66
CA TRP A 165 -15.00 12.14 -16.87
C TRP A 165 -15.23 12.94 -15.59
N GLN A 166 -15.39 14.27 -15.72
CA GLN A 166 -15.65 15.19 -14.62
C GLN A 166 -16.68 16.23 -15.02
N GLN A 167 -17.65 16.50 -14.13
CA GLN A 167 -18.72 17.46 -14.34
C GLN A 167 -19.09 18.12 -13.03
N SER A 168 -19.33 19.46 -13.09
CA SER A 168 -19.87 20.21 -11.96
C SER A 168 -21.37 20.45 -12.15
N PHE A 169 -22.11 20.30 -11.07
CA PHE A 169 -23.56 20.51 -10.95
C PHE A 169 -23.82 21.47 -9.78
N GLY A 170 -23.83 22.77 -10.05
CA GLY A 170 -23.83 23.79 -8.99
C GLY A 170 -22.58 23.63 -8.11
N ASP A 171 -22.78 23.48 -6.79
CA ASP A 171 -21.70 23.33 -5.80
C ASP A 171 -21.17 21.90 -5.66
N THR A 172 -21.66 20.99 -6.49
CA THR A 172 -21.22 19.58 -6.47
C THR A 172 -20.36 19.26 -7.70
N SER A 173 -19.16 18.78 -7.49
CA SER A 173 -18.31 18.20 -8.54
C SER A 173 -18.36 16.67 -8.48
N VAL A 174 -18.56 16.03 -9.62
CA VAL A 174 -18.58 14.57 -9.75
C VAL A 174 -17.53 14.16 -10.76
N SER A 175 -16.73 13.14 -10.42
CA SER A 175 -15.82 12.50 -11.36
C SER A 175 -15.99 11.00 -11.38
N ALA A 176 -15.81 10.41 -12.58
CA ALA A 176 -15.79 8.97 -12.81
C ALA A 176 -14.56 8.61 -13.63
N GLN A 177 -13.75 7.70 -13.11
CA GLN A 177 -12.55 7.19 -13.76
C GLN A 177 -12.70 5.69 -14.00
N LEU A 178 -12.48 5.25 -15.24
CA LEU A 178 -12.45 3.84 -15.62
C LEU A 178 -11.08 3.50 -16.19
N ALA A 179 -10.42 2.49 -15.62
CA ALA A 179 -9.06 2.10 -15.97
C ALA A 179 -9.01 0.63 -16.41
N PHE A 180 -8.13 0.35 -17.37
CA PHE A 180 -7.85 -0.97 -17.91
C PHE A 180 -6.34 -1.15 -18.05
N GLY A 181 -5.82 -2.32 -17.62
CA GLY A 181 -4.38 -2.55 -17.76
C GLY A 181 -3.89 -3.83 -17.13
N ARG A 182 -2.62 -3.79 -16.79
CA ARG A 182 -1.90 -4.86 -16.10
C ARG A 182 -0.99 -4.24 -15.03
N THR A 183 -0.58 -5.05 -14.08
CA THR A 183 0.40 -4.65 -13.07
C THR A 183 1.47 -5.72 -12.93
N HIS A 184 2.70 -5.28 -12.66
CA HIS A 184 3.83 -6.13 -12.29
C HIS A 184 4.58 -5.39 -11.19
N ASN A 185 4.40 -5.85 -9.95
CA ASN A 185 4.94 -5.16 -8.78
C ASN A 185 5.67 -6.15 -7.88
N PRO A 186 6.88 -5.79 -7.39
CA PRO A 186 7.55 -6.54 -6.35
C PRO A 186 6.79 -6.39 -5.02
N ILE A 187 6.64 -7.48 -4.28
CA ILE A 187 6.05 -7.51 -2.95
C ILE A 187 7.01 -8.21 -2.00
N ALA A 188 7.34 -7.55 -0.89
CA ALA A 188 8.11 -8.17 0.17
C ALA A 188 7.24 -9.20 0.93
N THR A 189 7.73 -10.42 1.02
CA THR A 189 7.21 -11.47 1.90
C THR A 189 8.13 -11.66 3.11
N SER A 190 7.78 -12.55 4.03
CA SER A 190 8.63 -12.88 5.17
C SER A 190 9.97 -13.53 4.80
N THR A 191 10.06 -14.11 3.61
CA THR A 191 11.22 -14.93 3.18
C THR A 191 11.94 -14.39 1.95
N ALA A 192 11.27 -13.63 1.09
CA ALA A 192 11.83 -13.13 -0.17
C ALA A 192 10.96 -11.99 -0.73
N THR A 193 11.50 -11.26 -1.71
CA THR A 193 10.70 -10.42 -2.60
C THR A 193 10.19 -11.30 -3.74
N VAL A 194 8.86 -11.26 -3.97
CA VAL A 194 8.19 -11.96 -5.07
C VAL A 194 7.50 -10.95 -5.97
N HIS A 195 7.24 -11.30 -7.22
CA HIS A 195 6.49 -10.46 -8.14
C HIS A 195 5.02 -10.87 -8.21
N VAL A 196 4.13 -9.90 -8.11
CA VAL A 196 2.71 -10.09 -8.37
C VAL A 196 2.39 -9.54 -9.74
N ASP A 197 2.00 -10.46 -10.62
CA ASP A 197 1.47 -10.15 -11.95
C ASP A 197 -0.04 -10.06 -11.91
N GLY A 198 -0.58 -8.88 -12.19
CA GLY A 198 -2.00 -8.65 -12.35
C GLY A 198 -2.37 -8.47 -13.81
N THR A 199 -3.27 -9.31 -14.31
CA THR A 199 -3.76 -9.24 -15.69
C THR A 199 -5.26 -9.00 -15.74
N SER A 200 -5.76 -8.51 -16.87
CA SER A 200 -7.18 -8.15 -17.05
C SER A 200 -7.69 -7.23 -15.94
N LEU A 201 -6.84 -6.29 -15.54
CA LEU A 201 -7.18 -5.32 -14.49
C LEU A 201 -8.22 -4.34 -15.05
N VAL A 202 -9.33 -4.21 -14.30
CA VAL A 202 -10.35 -3.19 -14.52
C VAL A 202 -10.53 -2.46 -13.19
N ALA A 203 -10.49 -1.12 -13.21
CA ALA A 203 -10.74 -0.33 -12.01
C ALA A 203 -11.73 0.81 -12.30
N LEU A 204 -12.69 0.98 -11.41
CA LEU A 204 -13.66 2.07 -11.40
C LEU A 204 -13.41 2.91 -10.14
N ASN A 205 -13.36 4.22 -10.31
CA ASN A 205 -13.30 5.19 -9.23
C ASN A 205 -14.35 6.27 -9.45
N LEU A 206 -15.19 6.51 -8.47
CA LEU A 206 -16.20 7.55 -8.46
C LEU A 206 -15.91 8.50 -7.30
N VAL A 207 -15.92 9.80 -7.55
CA VAL A 207 -15.73 10.82 -6.51
C VAL A 207 -16.86 11.85 -6.65
N ALA A 208 -17.42 12.24 -5.52
CA ALA A 208 -18.35 13.36 -5.41
C ALA A 208 -17.85 14.32 -4.34
N GLU A 209 -17.70 15.59 -4.70
CA GLU A 209 -17.26 16.67 -3.82
C GLU A 209 -18.40 17.69 -3.69
N HIS A 210 -18.81 18.00 -2.46
CA HIS A 210 -19.82 19.00 -2.17
C HIS A 210 -19.39 19.84 -0.97
N GLY A 211 -18.99 21.08 -1.25
CA GLY A 211 -18.43 21.96 -0.23
C GLY A 211 -17.25 21.27 0.51
N PRO A 212 -17.35 21.09 1.85
CA PRO A 212 -16.27 20.50 2.64
C PRO A 212 -16.23 18.96 2.61
N LEU A 213 -17.21 18.30 1.97
CA LEU A 213 -17.37 16.85 1.96
C LEU A 213 -16.90 16.25 0.64
N THR A 214 -16.04 15.25 0.71
CA THR A 214 -15.71 14.37 -0.41
C THR A 214 -16.13 12.95 -0.10
N LEU A 215 -16.83 12.32 -1.02
CA LEU A 215 -17.17 10.90 -1.01
C LEU A 215 -16.46 10.21 -2.15
N ARG A 216 -15.94 9.01 -1.89
CA ARG A 216 -15.27 8.20 -2.91
C ARG A 216 -15.73 6.75 -2.85
N PHE A 217 -15.94 6.16 -4.03
CA PHE A 217 -16.12 4.73 -4.24
C PHE A 217 -15.03 4.23 -5.18
N GLY A 218 -14.33 3.15 -4.79
CA GLY A 218 -13.31 2.48 -5.59
C GLY A 218 -13.63 1.00 -5.79
N ARG A 219 -13.46 0.47 -6.99
CA ARG A 219 -13.55 -0.96 -7.29
C ARG A 219 -12.44 -1.35 -8.25
N ALA A 220 -11.74 -2.45 -7.95
CA ALA A 220 -10.84 -3.09 -8.91
C ALA A 220 -11.11 -4.59 -8.96
N ASP A 221 -11.04 -5.15 -10.15
CA ASP A 221 -11.12 -6.58 -10.43
C ASP A 221 -9.97 -6.96 -11.36
N GLY A 222 -9.40 -8.15 -11.15
CA GLY A 222 -8.30 -8.65 -11.97
C GLY A 222 -7.99 -10.11 -11.71
N LYS A 223 -6.98 -10.63 -12.42
CA LYS A 223 -6.42 -11.96 -12.18
C LYS A 223 -4.99 -11.82 -11.73
N LEU A 224 -4.65 -12.41 -10.58
CA LEU A 224 -3.31 -12.36 -10.00
C LEU A 224 -2.55 -13.65 -10.20
N THR A 225 -1.24 -13.52 -10.37
CA THR A 225 -0.28 -14.63 -10.42
C THR A 225 0.92 -14.28 -9.53
N VAL A 226 1.37 -15.26 -8.73
CA VAL A 226 2.68 -15.29 -8.06
C VAL A 226 3.27 -16.66 -8.36
N ASP A 227 4.31 -16.72 -9.18
CA ASP A 227 4.95 -17.97 -9.61
C ASP A 227 6.45 -18.04 -9.29
N ASP A 228 7.03 -16.94 -8.80
CA ASP A 228 8.42 -16.80 -8.41
C ASP A 228 8.70 -16.99 -6.90
N SER A 229 7.75 -17.56 -6.14
CA SER A 229 7.92 -17.88 -4.72
C SER A 229 8.43 -19.30 -4.51
N PRO A 230 9.74 -19.51 -4.16
CA PRO A 230 10.30 -20.87 -3.99
C PRO A 230 9.59 -21.67 -2.88
N SER A 231 9.24 -21.01 -1.76
CA SER A 231 8.58 -21.65 -0.62
C SER A 231 7.17 -22.13 -0.97
N LEU A 232 6.38 -21.28 -1.65
CA LEU A 232 5.05 -21.63 -2.14
C LEU A 232 5.13 -22.79 -3.13
N ASN A 233 6.00 -22.68 -4.15
CA ASN A 233 6.17 -23.71 -5.17
C ASN A 233 6.57 -25.05 -4.58
N THR A 234 7.45 -25.07 -3.56
CA THR A 234 7.85 -26.28 -2.84
C THR A 234 6.67 -26.90 -2.08
N LEU A 235 5.87 -26.09 -1.40
CA LEU A 235 4.66 -26.56 -0.70
C LEU A 235 3.65 -27.16 -1.66
N LEU A 236 3.33 -26.48 -2.76
CA LEU A 236 2.39 -26.95 -3.79
C LEU A 236 2.85 -28.27 -4.42
N ALA A 237 4.14 -28.35 -4.78
CA ALA A 237 4.73 -29.59 -5.30
C ALA A 237 4.65 -30.75 -4.29
N GLY A 238 4.94 -30.49 -3.01
CA GLY A 238 4.84 -31.46 -1.93
C GLY A 238 3.41 -31.97 -1.71
N LEU A 239 2.42 -31.08 -1.71
CA LEU A 239 0.99 -31.42 -1.63
C LEU A 239 0.56 -32.29 -2.81
N ARG A 240 0.91 -31.91 -4.05
CA ARG A 240 0.56 -32.67 -5.27
C ARG A 240 1.24 -34.03 -5.30
N ALA A 241 2.54 -34.12 -4.97
CA ALA A 241 3.27 -35.38 -4.92
C ALA A 241 2.71 -36.36 -3.85
N THR A 242 2.39 -35.83 -2.66
CA THR A 242 1.79 -36.65 -1.59
C THR A 242 0.33 -37.02 -1.92
N GLY A 243 -0.41 -36.16 -2.60
CA GLY A 243 -1.79 -36.36 -3.05
C GLY A 243 -1.94 -37.28 -4.27
N ALA A 244 -0.85 -37.65 -4.94
CA ALA A 244 -0.90 -38.59 -6.09
C ALA A 244 -1.35 -40.00 -5.67
N GLY A 245 -1.27 -40.34 -4.38
CA GLY A 245 -1.79 -41.59 -3.86
C GLY A 245 -3.27 -41.55 -3.53
N SER A 246 -4.02 -42.60 -3.81
CA SER A 246 -5.49 -42.65 -3.71
C SER A 246 -6.06 -42.28 -2.32
N LYS A 247 -5.31 -42.57 -1.24
CA LYS A 247 -5.77 -42.32 0.16
C LYS A 247 -5.54 -40.90 0.65
N LEU A 248 -4.76 -40.08 -0.10
CA LEU A 248 -4.43 -38.68 0.23
C LEU A 248 -4.81 -37.76 -0.93
N ALA A 249 -5.70 -38.19 -1.81
CA ALA A 249 -6.10 -37.49 -3.04
C ALA A 249 -6.65 -36.07 -2.79
N THR A 250 -7.11 -35.76 -1.58
CA THR A 250 -7.59 -34.42 -1.19
C THR A 250 -6.49 -33.36 -1.14
N LEU A 251 -5.20 -33.74 -1.08
CA LEU A 251 -4.08 -32.80 -1.05
C LEU A 251 -3.82 -32.10 -2.39
N SER A 252 -4.12 -32.76 -3.53
CA SER A 252 -3.97 -32.13 -4.85
C SER A 252 -4.98 -30.99 -5.06
N PRO A 253 -6.28 -31.13 -4.78
CA PRO A 253 -7.22 -30.01 -4.77
C PRO A 253 -6.84 -28.90 -3.80
N LEU A 254 -6.33 -29.22 -2.61
CA LEU A 254 -5.83 -28.22 -1.67
C LEU A 254 -4.67 -27.40 -2.27
N ALA A 255 -3.75 -28.05 -2.98
CA ALA A 255 -2.69 -27.33 -3.68
C ALA A 255 -3.25 -26.38 -4.76
N ASP A 256 -4.31 -26.78 -5.46
CA ASP A 256 -4.95 -25.94 -6.48
C ASP A 256 -5.73 -24.76 -5.87
N GLU A 257 -6.28 -24.90 -4.67
CA GLU A 257 -6.87 -23.80 -3.90
C GLU A 257 -5.82 -22.80 -3.41
N LEU A 258 -4.68 -23.31 -2.95
CA LEU A 258 -3.57 -22.49 -2.46
C LEU A 258 -2.79 -21.80 -3.59
N GLU A 259 -2.82 -22.33 -4.81
CA GLU A 259 -2.08 -21.75 -5.94
C GLU A 259 -2.58 -20.34 -6.25
N LEU A 260 -1.66 -19.39 -6.50
CA LEU A 260 -1.98 -18.07 -7.01
C LEU A 260 -1.52 -17.93 -8.47
N LYS A 261 -2.25 -18.58 -9.38
CA LYS A 261 -1.98 -18.53 -10.83
C LYS A 261 -3.25 -18.19 -11.58
N LYS A 262 -3.31 -16.96 -12.12
CA LYS A 262 -4.48 -16.38 -12.80
C LYS A 262 -5.77 -16.46 -11.96
N LYS A 263 -5.63 -16.40 -10.63
CA LYS A 263 -6.77 -16.42 -9.71
C LYS A 263 -7.45 -15.06 -9.64
N LYS A 264 -8.77 -15.07 -9.55
CA LYS A 264 -9.56 -13.83 -9.44
C LYS A 264 -9.24 -13.12 -8.14
N ALA A 265 -9.12 -11.81 -8.22
CA ALA A 265 -9.00 -10.94 -7.07
C ALA A 265 -9.86 -9.70 -7.29
N SER A 266 -10.44 -9.21 -6.22
CA SER A 266 -11.22 -7.99 -6.25
C SER A 266 -11.02 -7.17 -4.99
N PHE A 267 -11.10 -5.86 -5.16
CA PHE A 267 -11.01 -4.88 -4.08
C PHE A 267 -12.11 -3.85 -4.25
N THR A 268 -12.80 -3.53 -3.16
CA THR A 268 -13.83 -2.50 -3.13
C THR A 268 -13.58 -1.59 -1.95
N SER A 269 -13.64 -0.28 -2.14
CA SER A 269 -13.54 0.68 -1.05
C SER A 269 -14.63 1.75 -1.14
N VAL A 270 -14.99 2.29 0.02
CA VAL A 270 -15.82 3.48 0.18
C VAL A 270 -15.15 4.37 1.20
N GLY A 271 -14.89 5.62 0.83
CA GLY A 271 -14.21 6.56 1.69
C GLY A 271 -14.91 7.91 1.73
N LEU A 272 -14.66 8.65 2.79
CA LEU A 272 -15.10 10.03 2.94
C LEU A 272 -13.99 10.89 3.56
N THR A 273 -13.97 12.16 3.18
CA THR A 273 -13.25 13.22 3.90
C THR A 273 -14.21 14.38 4.16
N LEU A 274 -14.06 14.97 5.33
CA LEU A 274 -14.75 16.20 5.72
C LEU A 274 -13.70 17.17 6.25
N ASP A 275 -13.65 18.37 5.68
CA ASP A 275 -12.82 19.48 6.16
C ASP A 275 -13.73 20.70 6.34
N TRP A 276 -14.33 20.80 7.54
CA TRP A 276 -15.34 21.81 7.83
C TRP A 276 -14.97 22.64 9.06
N ASN A 277 -14.83 23.93 8.87
CA ASN A 277 -14.31 24.85 9.88
C ASN A 277 -12.96 24.37 10.41
N ASN A 278 -12.91 23.90 11.67
CA ASN A 278 -11.70 23.35 12.29
C ASN A 278 -11.72 21.82 12.40
N ILE A 279 -12.81 21.16 11.98
CA ILE A 279 -12.99 19.72 12.08
C ILE A 279 -12.46 19.06 10.82
N VAL A 280 -11.59 18.06 10.99
CA VAL A 280 -11.08 17.22 9.90
C VAL A 280 -11.44 15.79 10.21
N VAL A 281 -12.19 15.15 9.30
CA VAL A 281 -12.54 13.72 9.39
C VAL A 281 -12.10 13.01 8.13
N GLN A 282 -11.56 11.82 8.27
CA GLN A 282 -11.23 10.92 7.17
C GLN A 282 -11.57 9.49 7.56
N SER A 283 -12.30 8.78 6.73
CA SER A 283 -12.67 7.38 6.95
C SER A 283 -12.73 6.61 5.65
N GLU A 284 -12.36 5.34 5.70
CA GLU A 284 -12.46 4.43 4.56
C GLU A 284 -12.76 3.02 5.04
N TYR A 285 -13.69 2.35 4.37
CA TYR A 285 -13.96 0.92 4.49
C TYR A 285 -13.50 0.23 3.21
N ALA A 286 -12.84 -0.91 3.34
CA ALA A 286 -12.31 -1.68 2.24
C ALA A 286 -12.59 -3.17 2.39
N LYS A 287 -12.89 -3.83 1.27
CA LYS A 287 -13.10 -5.28 1.19
C LYS A 287 -12.25 -5.85 0.07
N ARG A 288 -11.40 -6.83 0.42
CA ARG A 288 -10.64 -7.65 -0.54
C ARG A 288 -11.24 -9.04 -0.61
N LYS A 289 -11.32 -9.61 -1.81
CA LYS A 289 -11.64 -11.01 -2.07
C LYS A 289 -10.66 -11.62 -3.05
N THR A 290 -10.27 -12.87 -2.82
CA THR A 290 -9.37 -13.62 -3.71
C THR A 290 -9.80 -15.09 -3.77
N ASP A 291 -9.56 -15.74 -4.92
CA ASP A 291 -9.80 -17.17 -5.09
C ASP A 291 -8.50 -17.98 -4.83
N SER A 292 -7.73 -17.62 -3.77
CA SER A 292 -6.42 -18.22 -3.46
C SER A 292 -6.13 -18.24 -1.95
N TYR A 293 -4.88 -18.57 -1.58
CA TYR A 293 -4.42 -18.54 -0.17
C TYR A 293 -4.43 -17.13 0.45
N VAL A 294 -4.45 -16.08 -0.36
CA VAL A 294 -4.51 -14.71 0.16
C VAL A 294 -5.88 -14.47 0.78
N ASN A 295 -5.93 -14.29 2.08
CA ASN A 295 -7.17 -14.19 2.84
C ASN A 295 -8.10 -13.10 2.32
N ASP A 296 -9.40 -13.37 2.25
CA ASP A 296 -10.43 -12.34 2.16
C ASP A 296 -10.37 -11.45 3.40
N THR A 297 -10.54 -10.14 3.22
CA THR A 297 -10.47 -9.19 4.34
C THR A 297 -11.55 -8.13 4.27
N ASN A 298 -12.01 -7.72 5.45
CA ASN A 298 -12.73 -6.48 5.67
C ASN A 298 -11.86 -5.57 6.54
N SER A 299 -11.65 -4.34 6.10
CA SER A 299 -10.77 -3.39 6.76
C SER A 299 -11.41 -2.01 6.80
N TRP A 300 -11.13 -1.23 7.83
CA TRP A 300 -11.63 0.14 7.91
C TRP A 300 -10.76 1.00 8.82
N TYR A 301 -10.88 2.30 8.66
CA TYR A 301 -10.39 3.26 9.63
C TYR A 301 -11.32 4.47 9.73
N ALA A 302 -11.22 5.16 10.86
CA ALA A 302 -11.86 6.45 11.09
C ALA A 302 -10.92 7.35 11.87
N MET A 303 -10.60 8.50 11.28
CA MET A 303 -9.76 9.56 11.86
C MET A 303 -10.60 10.80 12.06
N ALA A 304 -10.42 11.44 13.22
CA ALA A 304 -10.94 12.76 13.51
C ALA A 304 -9.85 13.66 14.13
N GLY A 305 -9.79 14.89 13.68
CA GLY A 305 -8.86 15.91 14.17
C GLY A 305 -9.54 17.27 14.31
N TYR A 306 -8.90 18.16 15.06
CA TYR A 306 -9.39 19.52 15.25
C TYR A 306 -8.25 20.53 15.14
N ARG A 307 -8.38 21.53 14.26
CA ARG A 307 -7.36 22.57 14.05
C ARG A 307 -7.36 23.59 15.16
N ILE A 308 -6.19 23.81 15.73
CA ILE A 308 -5.91 24.84 16.77
C ILE A 308 -4.73 25.69 16.25
N GLY A 309 -5.06 26.75 15.54
CA GLY A 309 -4.07 27.55 14.81
C GLY A 309 -3.31 26.73 13.77
N LYS A 310 -2.00 26.56 13.93
CA LYS A 310 -1.15 25.76 13.02
C LYS A 310 -1.05 24.28 13.42
N PHE A 311 -1.69 23.86 14.49
CA PHE A 311 -1.66 22.49 15.00
C PHE A 311 -2.96 21.77 14.65
N LEU A 312 -2.84 20.50 14.29
CA LEU A 312 -3.95 19.60 14.06
C LEU A 312 -3.71 18.29 14.83
N PRO A 313 -4.05 18.24 16.13
CA PRO A 313 -4.14 16.99 16.86
C PRO A 313 -5.24 16.12 16.26
N TYR A 314 -5.01 14.80 16.24
CA TYR A 314 -5.96 13.82 15.70
C TYR A 314 -5.90 12.49 16.46
N TYR A 315 -7.01 11.78 16.39
CA TYR A 315 -7.12 10.37 16.77
C TYR A 315 -7.59 9.56 15.57
N ASN A 316 -7.09 8.34 15.43
CA ASN A 316 -7.54 7.37 14.44
C ASN A 316 -7.67 5.99 15.08
N HIS A 317 -8.73 5.27 14.71
CA HIS A 317 -8.84 3.84 14.92
C HIS A 317 -8.91 3.13 13.58
N SER A 318 -8.17 2.02 13.45
CA SER A 318 -8.17 1.18 12.25
C SER A 318 -8.23 -0.30 12.61
N GLU A 319 -8.87 -1.10 11.77
CA GLU A 319 -9.01 -2.53 11.96
C GLU A 319 -9.00 -3.27 10.62
N THR A 320 -8.34 -4.43 10.60
CA THR A 320 -8.45 -5.43 9.53
C THR A 320 -8.85 -6.77 10.11
N LYS A 321 -9.79 -7.45 9.45
CA LYS A 321 -10.26 -8.79 9.81
C LYS A 321 -10.29 -9.68 8.59
N SER A 322 -9.82 -10.90 8.74
CA SER A 322 -10.03 -11.98 7.76
C SER A 322 -11.52 -12.31 7.70
N ALA A 323 -12.06 -12.39 6.49
CA ALA A 323 -13.45 -12.72 6.19
C ALA A 323 -13.59 -14.10 5.52
N GLY A 324 -12.48 -14.74 5.20
CA GLY A 324 -12.38 -16.08 4.61
C GLY A 324 -10.92 -16.45 4.37
N HIS A 325 -10.62 -17.73 4.46
CA HIS A 325 -9.29 -18.31 4.21
C HIS A 325 -9.43 -19.74 3.71
N VAL A 326 -8.39 -20.24 3.06
CA VAL A 326 -8.30 -21.67 2.68
C VAL A 326 -8.08 -22.50 3.93
N ALA A 327 -8.97 -23.45 4.19
CA ALA A 327 -8.87 -24.32 5.36
C ALA A 327 -7.72 -25.34 5.18
N ASN A 328 -6.96 -25.59 6.24
CA ASN A 328 -5.97 -26.64 6.25
C ASN A 328 -6.68 -28.01 6.39
N THR A 329 -6.71 -28.76 5.31
CA THR A 329 -7.32 -30.11 5.24
C THR A 329 -6.27 -31.22 5.21
N VAL A 330 -4.99 -30.91 5.50
CA VAL A 330 -3.92 -31.92 5.58
C VAL A 330 -4.18 -32.86 6.78
N PRO A 331 -4.25 -34.18 6.57
CA PRO A 331 -4.47 -35.10 7.66
C PRO A 331 -3.35 -35.08 8.73
N ALA A 332 -3.72 -35.15 9.99
CA ALA A 332 -2.75 -35.12 11.10
C ALA A 332 -1.86 -36.41 11.17
N ALA A 333 -2.32 -37.50 10.59
CA ALA A 333 -1.63 -38.80 10.57
C ALA A 333 -1.84 -39.53 9.26
N CYS A 334 -0.94 -40.47 8.97
CA CYS A 334 -1.03 -41.32 7.78
C CYS A 334 -2.27 -42.22 7.83
N PRO A 335 -2.97 -42.39 6.70
CA PRO A 335 -4.01 -43.40 6.58
C PRO A 335 -3.46 -44.82 6.82
N ALA A 336 -4.33 -45.75 7.27
CA ALA A 336 -3.95 -47.14 7.45
C ALA A 336 -3.37 -47.77 6.17
N GLY A 337 -2.23 -48.47 6.34
CA GLY A 337 -1.50 -49.09 5.23
C GLY A 337 -0.53 -48.18 4.47
N TYR A 338 -0.32 -46.95 4.95
CA TYR A 338 0.81 -46.10 4.51
C TYR A 338 2.05 -46.36 5.38
N PRO A 339 3.28 -46.17 4.86
CA PRO A 339 4.48 -46.18 5.66
C PRO A 339 4.42 -45.17 6.82
N VAL A 340 4.86 -45.52 8.01
CA VAL A 340 4.89 -44.60 9.18
C VAL A 340 5.68 -43.33 8.89
N ALA A 341 6.63 -43.37 7.96
CA ALA A 341 7.43 -42.25 7.51
C ALA A 341 6.62 -41.10 6.83
N CYS A 342 5.34 -41.30 6.46
CA CYS A 342 4.53 -40.25 5.86
C CYS A 342 4.07 -39.18 6.86
N THR A 343 3.98 -39.49 8.17
CA THR A 343 3.51 -38.57 9.22
C THR A 343 4.38 -37.30 9.33
N PRO A 344 5.73 -37.37 9.32
CA PRO A 344 6.56 -36.16 9.31
C PRO A 344 6.31 -35.27 8.09
N THR A 345 6.10 -35.89 6.91
CA THR A 345 5.78 -35.15 5.66
C THR A 345 4.45 -34.42 5.78
N LEU A 346 3.39 -35.11 6.27
CA LEU A 346 2.08 -34.47 6.46
C LEU A 346 2.16 -33.30 7.47
N ARG A 347 2.92 -33.44 8.55
CA ARG A 347 3.13 -32.37 9.52
C ARG A 347 3.84 -31.17 8.91
N ALA A 348 4.86 -31.40 8.09
CA ALA A 348 5.57 -30.32 7.40
C ALA A 348 4.66 -29.60 6.40
N LEU A 349 3.86 -30.34 5.63
CA LEU A 349 2.87 -29.78 4.70
C LEU A 349 1.80 -29.01 5.45
N SER A 350 1.25 -29.55 6.54
CA SER A 350 0.27 -28.86 7.39
C SER A 350 0.81 -27.54 7.93
N ALA A 351 2.03 -27.53 8.48
CA ALA A 351 2.68 -26.32 8.98
C ALA A 351 2.88 -25.27 7.87
N GLY A 352 3.21 -25.71 6.64
CA GLY A 352 3.32 -24.83 5.49
C GLY A 352 1.98 -24.20 5.11
N VAL A 353 0.89 -24.97 5.09
CA VAL A 353 -0.47 -24.47 4.82
C VAL A 353 -0.90 -23.49 5.92
N ASP A 354 -0.70 -23.83 7.21
CA ASP A 354 -1.04 -22.95 8.33
C ASP A 354 -0.30 -21.60 8.25
N THR A 355 0.98 -21.64 7.88
CA THR A 355 1.79 -20.42 7.72
C THR A 355 1.23 -19.52 6.61
N LEU A 356 0.81 -20.10 5.47
CA LEU A 356 0.25 -19.35 4.33
C LEU A 356 -1.14 -18.77 4.63
N SER A 357 -1.98 -19.52 5.33
CA SER A 357 -3.38 -19.16 5.58
C SER A 357 -3.61 -18.41 6.88
N THR A 358 -2.55 -18.15 7.68
CA THR A 358 -2.67 -17.40 8.93
C THR A 358 -3.29 -16.01 8.67
N PRO A 359 -4.40 -15.67 9.34
CA PRO A 359 -5.03 -14.37 9.20
C PRO A 359 -4.15 -13.24 9.70
N ALA A 360 -4.11 -12.13 8.98
CA ALA A 360 -3.44 -10.90 9.41
C ALA A 360 -4.39 -9.97 10.18
N ASN A 361 -5.12 -10.52 11.17
CA ASN A 361 -6.06 -9.74 11.98
C ASN A 361 -5.33 -8.78 12.90
N GLN A 362 -5.72 -7.50 12.85
CA GLN A 362 -5.06 -6.44 13.62
C GLN A 362 -5.99 -5.26 13.84
N SER A 363 -5.84 -4.57 14.97
CA SER A 363 -6.39 -3.24 15.19
C SER A 363 -5.31 -2.29 15.69
N THR A 364 -5.43 -1.01 15.33
CA THR A 364 -4.49 0.03 15.76
C THR A 364 -5.25 1.26 16.23
N ASP A 365 -4.89 1.76 17.42
CA ASP A 365 -5.26 3.10 17.88
C ASP A 365 -4.08 4.03 17.68
N THR A 366 -4.34 5.19 17.11
CA THR A 366 -3.35 6.20 16.76
C THR A 366 -3.71 7.53 17.39
N ILE A 367 -2.73 8.18 18.03
CA ILE A 367 -2.80 9.58 18.44
C ILE A 367 -1.65 10.30 17.75
N GLY A 368 -1.94 11.45 17.16
CA GLY A 368 -0.90 12.24 16.51
C GLY A 368 -1.21 13.73 16.50
N VAL A 369 -0.20 14.48 16.08
CA VAL A 369 -0.32 15.91 15.85
C VAL A 369 0.45 16.29 14.58
N ARG A 370 -0.15 17.13 13.75
CA ARG A 370 0.48 17.81 12.64
C ARG A 370 0.68 19.27 13.00
N TRP A 371 1.85 19.81 12.68
CA TRP A 371 2.20 21.21 12.87
C TRP A 371 2.68 21.82 11.55
N ASP A 372 1.84 22.68 10.97
CA ASP A 372 2.15 23.42 9.74
C ASP A 372 2.93 24.69 10.12
N PHE A 373 4.23 24.55 10.43
CA PHE A 373 5.05 25.64 10.99
C PHE A 373 5.47 26.65 9.93
N ALA A 374 5.61 26.24 8.66
CA ALA A 374 5.98 27.10 7.54
C ALA A 374 5.24 26.67 6.27
N PRO A 375 5.12 27.55 5.25
CA PRO A 375 4.60 27.15 3.93
C PRO A 375 5.37 25.95 3.37
N SER A 376 4.68 24.99 2.78
CA SER A 376 5.24 23.78 2.18
C SER A 376 5.97 22.83 3.17
N LEU A 377 5.91 23.09 4.49
CA LEU A 377 6.59 22.30 5.53
C LEU A 377 5.62 21.91 6.67
N ALA A 378 5.58 20.65 7.02
CA ALA A 378 4.82 20.16 8.16
C ALA A 378 5.67 19.21 9.02
N LEU A 379 5.65 19.39 10.34
CA LEU A 379 6.21 18.45 11.30
C LEU A 379 5.07 17.62 11.89
N LYS A 380 5.26 16.30 11.97
CA LYS A 380 4.28 15.38 12.54
C LYS A 380 4.90 14.52 13.64
N ALA A 381 4.13 14.27 14.69
CA ALA A 381 4.43 13.24 15.69
C ALA A 381 3.23 12.32 15.83
N GLN A 382 3.48 11.01 15.93
CA GLN A 382 2.43 9.99 15.98
C GLN A 382 2.84 8.85 16.90
N ILE A 383 1.88 8.33 17.66
CA ILE A 383 2.02 7.13 18.47
C ILE A 383 0.90 6.18 18.07
N ASP A 384 1.28 4.95 17.70
CA ASP A 384 0.36 3.88 17.34
C ASP A 384 0.42 2.77 18.38
N ARG A 385 -0.74 2.28 18.81
CA ARG A 385 -0.89 1.06 19.60
C ARG A 385 -1.41 -0.06 18.72
N VAL A 386 -0.48 -0.84 18.17
CA VAL A 386 -0.76 -1.95 17.26
C VAL A 386 -1.11 -3.20 18.06
N ARG A 387 -2.27 -3.79 17.79
CA ARG A 387 -2.77 -5.01 18.45
C ARG A 387 -3.06 -6.09 17.41
N PRO A 388 -2.07 -6.93 17.08
CA PRO A 388 -2.35 -8.16 16.32
C PRO A 388 -3.23 -9.10 17.16
N LYS A 389 -4.10 -9.86 16.51
CA LYS A 389 -5.02 -10.80 17.17
C LYS A 389 -4.59 -12.23 16.92
N ASP A 390 -4.49 -12.67 15.70
CA ASP A 390 -4.14 -14.05 15.36
C ASP A 390 -2.72 -14.05 14.76
N GLY A 391 -1.70 -14.29 15.57
CA GLY A 391 -0.30 -14.23 15.15
C GLY A 391 0.28 -12.82 15.20
N ALA A 392 1.08 -12.45 14.19
CA ALA A 392 1.79 -11.16 14.13
C ALA A 392 0.99 -10.03 13.48
N GLY A 393 -0.21 -10.30 12.95
CA GLY A 393 -0.98 -9.33 12.18
C GLY A 393 -0.23 -8.86 10.93
N LEU A 394 -0.04 -7.55 10.83
CA LEU A 394 0.73 -6.91 9.75
C LEU A 394 2.20 -6.62 10.14
N LEU A 395 2.62 -7.02 11.35
CA LEU A 395 4.01 -6.93 11.78
C LEU A 395 4.85 -8.02 11.11
N VAL A 396 6.12 -7.74 10.86
CA VAL A 396 7.03 -8.69 10.21
C VAL A 396 8.09 -9.23 11.18
N LYS A 397 8.73 -10.34 10.79
CA LYS A 397 9.81 -10.99 11.55
C LYS A 397 9.44 -11.24 13.02
N PRO A 398 8.27 -11.83 13.32
CA PRO A 398 7.90 -12.13 14.69
C PRO A 398 8.84 -13.20 15.27
N GLN A 399 9.24 -13.03 16.54
CA GLN A 399 9.92 -14.07 17.29
C GLN A 399 8.93 -15.19 17.69
N PRO A 400 9.39 -16.42 17.88
CA PRO A 400 8.55 -17.51 18.39
C PRO A 400 7.81 -17.11 19.67
N GLY A 401 6.50 -17.35 19.72
CA GLY A 401 5.65 -17.01 20.87
C GLY A 401 5.26 -15.52 20.96
N PHE A 402 5.49 -14.71 19.91
CA PHE A 402 5.05 -13.32 19.90
C PHE A 402 3.52 -13.21 19.95
N THR A 403 3.01 -12.41 20.90
CA THR A 403 1.56 -12.21 21.12
C THR A 403 1.16 -10.73 21.12
N GLY A 404 2.10 -9.78 20.79
CA GLY A 404 1.79 -8.34 20.81
C GLY A 404 1.18 -7.86 22.13
N PRO A 405 0.73 -6.63 22.30
CA PRO A 405 0.73 -5.51 21.37
C PRO A 405 2.10 -4.79 21.26
N VAL A 406 2.25 -3.98 20.19
CA VAL A 406 3.44 -3.15 19.98
C VAL A 406 3.02 -1.68 19.96
N THR A 407 3.80 -0.84 20.67
CA THR A 407 3.66 0.63 20.58
C THR A 407 4.72 1.16 19.65
N VAL A 408 4.30 1.96 18.66
CA VAL A 408 5.17 2.56 17.64
C VAL A 408 5.15 4.07 17.84
N GLY A 409 6.29 4.70 18.00
CA GLY A 409 6.45 6.15 18.00
C GLY A 409 7.14 6.60 16.71
N ALA A 410 6.69 7.69 16.11
CA ALA A 410 7.32 8.26 14.94
C ALA A 410 7.26 9.79 14.94
N ILE A 411 8.30 10.41 14.35
CA ILE A 411 8.36 11.83 14.04
C ILE A 411 8.71 11.95 12.56
N ALA A 412 8.08 12.86 11.86
CA ALA A 412 8.31 13.09 10.43
C ALA A 412 8.29 14.58 10.09
N LEU A 413 9.20 14.98 9.21
CA LEU A 413 9.22 16.27 8.53
C LEU A 413 8.78 16.03 7.09
N ASP A 414 7.63 16.57 6.72
CA ASP A 414 7.11 16.55 5.35
C ASP A 414 7.36 17.87 4.65
N PHE A 415 7.68 17.80 3.36
CA PHE A 415 7.90 18.97 2.52
C PHE A 415 7.42 18.75 1.09
N VAL A 416 7.08 19.88 0.43
CA VAL A 416 6.78 19.94 -1.02
C VAL A 416 7.48 21.15 -1.62
N PHE A 417 7.81 21.10 -2.92
CA PHE A 417 8.43 22.20 -3.67
C PHE A 417 8.02 22.22 -5.13
#